data_0f6d2a75526169ff7a992e4c35405165
#
_entry.id   0f6d2a75526169ff7a992e4c35405165
#
_cell.length_a   1.000
_cell.length_b   1.000
_cell.length_c   1.000
_cell.angle_alpha   90.00
_cell.angle_beta   90.00
_cell.angle_gamma   90.00
#
_symmetry.space_group_name_H-M   'P 1'
#
loop_
_entity.id
_entity.type
_entity.pdbx_description
1 polymer ?
#
loop_
_entity_poly.entity_id
_entity_poly.type
_entity_poly.pdbx_seq_one_letter_code
_entity_poly.pdbx_strand_id
1 'polypeptide(L)'
;GDATVICSGFELFDARLKEEYGYGIYDNVFTTVDIERMLNEGRVATAQGQAPRRIAFLHCVGSRDEKVGAHHCSRVCCITGVKQAIEMKELFPSAEVYNFYMDIRMFGPGYEELYRRAQLEYNINFVRGRISEASQTIDGRVQVKAEDTLVGRPLKMTVDMLVLIVGMKGGARNGAYARSGELRVAENGFMQPLDPFSGNMLSQRADIFYAGTVTAPKNIGESLNEGAAVAERVAGYLKL
;
A
#
# COMPACT_ATOMS: atom_id res chain seq x y z
N GLY A 1 33.54 -8.61 -3.88
CA GLY A 1 33.45 -8.15 -2.47
C GLY A 1 33.28 -9.34 -1.55
N ASP A 2 33.66 -9.20 -0.32
CA ASP A 2 33.69 -10.29 0.65
C ASP A 2 32.30 -10.54 1.27
N ALA A 3 31.39 -9.55 1.19
CA ALA A 3 29.99 -9.67 1.57
C ALA A 3 29.12 -8.76 0.68
N THR A 4 27.85 -9.15 0.49
CA THR A 4 26.86 -8.38 -0.29
C THR A 4 25.59 -8.20 0.53
N VAL A 5 25.04 -6.99 0.54
CA VAL A 5 23.73 -6.71 1.13
C VAL A 5 22.77 -6.30 0.02
N ILE A 6 21.68 -7.04 -0.16
CA ILE A 6 20.62 -6.71 -1.11
C ILE A 6 19.52 -5.94 -0.36
N CYS A 7 19.33 -4.69 -0.74
CA CYS A 7 18.32 -3.79 -0.19
C CYS A 7 17.56 -3.04 -1.31
N SER A 8 17.19 -3.78 -2.37
CA SER A 8 16.58 -3.25 -3.59
C SER A 8 15.13 -2.77 -3.41
N GLY A 9 14.55 -2.95 -2.24
CA GLY A 9 13.23 -2.45 -1.94
C GLY A 9 12.09 -3.26 -2.58
N PHE A 10 11.03 -2.56 -2.95
CA PHE A 10 9.78 -3.10 -3.48
C PHE A 10 9.30 -2.28 -4.68
N GLU A 11 8.31 -2.76 -5.37
CA GLU A 11 7.52 -2.01 -6.33
C GLU A 11 6.07 -1.90 -5.89
N LEU A 12 5.38 -0.87 -6.38
CA LEU A 12 3.95 -0.76 -6.18
C LEU A 12 3.19 -1.61 -7.21
N PHE A 13 2.04 -2.11 -6.78
CA PHE A 13 1.13 -2.79 -7.69
C PHE A 13 0.63 -1.81 -8.76
N ASP A 14 0.65 -2.22 -10.01
CA ASP A 14 0.08 -1.43 -11.11
C ASP A 14 -1.46 -1.51 -11.08
N ALA A 15 -2.09 -0.41 -10.67
CA ALA A 15 -3.53 -0.34 -10.53
C ALA A 15 -4.30 -0.51 -11.86
N ARG A 16 -3.63 -0.35 -13.02
CA ARG A 16 -4.23 -0.60 -14.34
C ARG A 16 -4.61 -2.06 -14.56
N LEU A 17 -3.98 -2.98 -13.83
CA LEU A 17 -4.33 -4.41 -13.84
C LEU A 17 -5.68 -4.71 -13.17
N LYS A 18 -6.29 -3.72 -12.52
CA LYS A 18 -7.63 -3.78 -11.92
C LYS A 18 -8.56 -2.87 -12.73
N GLU A 19 -8.88 -3.32 -13.95
CA GLU A 19 -9.68 -2.56 -14.93
C GLU A 19 -11.04 -2.13 -14.37
N GLU A 20 -11.61 -2.92 -13.46
CA GLU A 20 -12.88 -2.62 -12.78
C GLU A 20 -12.87 -1.32 -11.96
N TYR A 21 -11.70 -0.76 -11.66
CA TYR A 21 -11.57 0.51 -10.95
C TYR A 21 -11.25 1.70 -11.85
N GLY A 22 -10.87 1.46 -13.11
CA GLY A 22 -10.71 2.50 -14.13
C GLY A 22 -9.50 3.40 -13.97
N TYR A 23 -8.45 3.00 -13.23
CA TYR A 23 -7.21 3.78 -13.12
C TYR A 23 -6.53 3.94 -14.49
N GLY A 24 -6.22 5.18 -14.87
CA GLY A 24 -5.67 5.51 -16.19
C GLY A 24 -6.73 5.56 -17.31
N ILE A 25 -8.02 5.31 -16.99
CA ILE A 25 -9.17 5.39 -17.90
C ILE A 25 -10.08 6.53 -17.48
N TYR A 26 -10.42 6.61 -16.18
CA TYR A 26 -11.28 7.64 -15.61
C TYR A 26 -10.44 8.74 -14.98
N ASP A 27 -10.74 10.00 -15.28
CA ASP A 27 -9.93 11.15 -14.90
C ASP A 27 -9.73 11.34 -13.40
N ASN A 28 -10.71 10.93 -12.59
CA ASN A 28 -10.73 11.15 -11.14
C ASN A 28 -10.49 9.88 -10.33
N VAL A 29 -9.79 8.90 -10.92
CA VAL A 29 -9.29 7.72 -10.22
C VAL A 29 -7.78 7.84 -10.04
N PHE A 30 -7.33 7.87 -8.81
CA PHE A 30 -5.94 8.11 -8.40
C PHE A 30 -5.42 6.93 -7.58
N THR A 31 -4.11 6.82 -7.46
CA THR A 31 -3.47 5.93 -6.49
C THR A 31 -3.02 6.74 -5.26
N THR A 32 -2.66 6.04 -4.17
CA THR A 32 -2.01 6.68 -3.00
C THR A 32 -0.77 7.48 -3.36
N VAL A 33 -0.03 7.07 -4.40
CA VAL A 33 1.16 7.80 -4.87
C VAL A 33 0.79 9.10 -5.57
N ASP A 34 -0.28 9.09 -6.36
CA ASP A 34 -0.77 10.31 -7.01
C ASP A 34 -1.23 11.33 -5.96
N ILE A 35 -1.94 10.87 -4.94
CA ILE A 35 -2.36 11.72 -3.82
C ILE A 35 -1.14 12.25 -3.04
N GLU A 36 -0.16 11.41 -2.73
CA GLU A 36 1.06 11.85 -2.03
C GLU A 36 1.80 12.93 -2.83
N ARG A 37 1.87 12.79 -4.16
CA ARG A 37 2.46 13.81 -5.03
C ARG A 37 1.68 15.11 -4.97
N MET A 38 0.34 15.07 -5.09
CA MET A 38 -0.52 16.24 -5.01
C MET A 38 -0.39 16.95 -3.65
N LEU A 39 -0.31 16.19 -2.56
CA LEU A 39 -0.12 16.72 -1.20
C LEU A 39 1.23 17.45 -1.08
N ASN A 40 2.31 16.83 -1.55
CA ASN A 40 3.66 17.43 -1.52
C ASN A 40 3.78 18.68 -2.41
N GLU A 41 3.03 18.74 -3.52
CA GLU A 41 2.96 19.90 -4.39
C GLU A 41 2.01 21.00 -3.86
N GLY A 42 1.24 20.73 -2.80
CA GLY A 42 0.24 21.62 -2.25
C GLY A 42 -0.93 21.89 -3.19
N ARG A 43 -1.20 20.98 -4.13
CA ARG A 43 -2.26 21.14 -5.15
C ARG A 43 -3.11 19.89 -5.28
N VAL A 44 -3.95 19.66 -4.31
CA VAL A 44 -4.94 18.57 -4.36
C VAL A 44 -6.22 19.08 -5.03
N ALA A 45 -6.57 18.51 -6.18
CA ALA A 45 -7.78 18.86 -6.91
C ALA A 45 -8.26 17.68 -7.78
N THR A 46 -9.53 17.71 -8.18
CA THR A 46 -10.05 16.84 -9.24
C THR A 46 -9.35 17.14 -10.57
N ALA A 47 -9.47 16.27 -11.57
CA ALA A 47 -8.95 16.51 -12.91
C ALA A 47 -9.49 17.80 -13.57
N GLN A 48 -10.66 18.25 -13.11
CA GLN A 48 -11.27 19.51 -13.54
C GLN A 48 -10.79 20.74 -12.72
N GLY A 49 -9.79 20.54 -11.83
CA GLY A 49 -9.22 21.61 -11.00
C GLY A 49 -10.10 22.04 -9.82
N GLN A 50 -11.09 21.25 -9.44
CA GLN A 50 -12.03 21.57 -8.37
C GLN A 50 -11.63 20.92 -7.04
N ALA A 51 -11.97 21.57 -5.93
CA ALA A 51 -11.88 20.95 -4.61
C ALA A 51 -12.89 19.79 -4.49
N PRO A 52 -12.45 18.58 -4.08
CA PRO A 52 -13.35 17.45 -3.95
C PRO A 52 -14.29 17.62 -2.74
N ARG A 53 -15.55 17.27 -2.91
CA ARG A 53 -16.57 17.24 -1.84
C ARG A 53 -16.81 15.87 -1.27
N ARG A 54 -16.55 14.83 -2.07
CA ARG A 54 -16.69 13.43 -1.65
C ARG A 54 -15.54 12.61 -2.20
N ILE A 55 -14.83 11.94 -1.30
CA ILE A 55 -13.61 11.19 -1.61
C ILE A 55 -13.78 9.77 -1.08
N ALA A 56 -13.48 8.78 -1.91
CA ALA A 56 -13.45 7.38 -1.49
C ALA A 56 -12.04 6.82 -1.59
N PHE A 57 -11.60 6.13 -0.55
CA PHE A 57 -10.39 5.34 -0.51
C PHE A 57 -10.74 3.86 -0.58
N LEU A 58 -10.16 3.12 -1.51
CA LEU A 58 -10.32 1.67 -1.61
C LEU A 58 -9.05 0.97 -1.17
N HIS A 59 -9.14 0.20 -0.09
CA HIS A 59 -8.04 -0.59 0.45
C HIS A 59 -7.78 -1.89 -0.33
N CYS A 60 -6.56 -2.42 -0.20
CA CYS A 60 -6.13 -3.72 -0.72
C CYS A 60 -6.18 -3.84 -2.26
N VAL A 61 -5.87 -2.79 -3.00
CA VAL A 61 -5.73 -2.88 -4.47
C VAL A 61 -4.39 -3.54 -4.80
N GLY A 62 -4.42 -4.76 -5.36
CA GLY A 62 -3.22 -5.57 -5.58
C GLY A 62 -2.59 -6.11 -4.29
N SER A 63 -3.41 -6.32 -3.25
CA SER A 63 -3.05 -7.02 -2.02
C SER A 63 -4.24 -7.86 -1.57
N ARG A 64 -4.01 -9.07 -1.08
CA ARG A 64 -5.09 -9.99 -0.65
C ARG A 64 -6.11 -10.17 -1.79
N ASP A 65 -5.63 -10.29 -3.00
CA ASP A 65 -6.41 -10.33 -4.23
C ASP A 65 -5.95 -11.49 -5.13
N GLU A 66 -6.73 -12.57 -5.09
CA GLU A 66 -6.45 -13.80 -5.83
C GLU A 66 -6.50 -13.58 -7.35
N LYS A 67 -7.36 -12.67 -7.84
CA LYS A 67 -7.52 -12.40 -9.27
C LYS A 67 -6.24 -11.92 -9.94
N VAL A 68 -5.34 -11.30 -9.17
CA VAL A 68 -4.06 -10.77 -9.66
C VAL A 68 -2.86 -11.49 -9.01
N GLY A 69 -3.08 -12.64 -8.37
CA GLY A 69 -2.02 -13.43 -7.73
C GLY A 69 -1.37 -12.77 -6.51
N ALA A 70 -2.00 -11.75 -5.94
CA ALA A 70 -1.47 -10.99 -4.81
C ALA A 70 -2.06 -11.46 -3.47
N HIS A 71 -1.69 -12.66 -3.02
CA HIS A 71 -2.25 -13.29 -1.81
C HIS A 71 -1.80 -12.62 -0.50
N HIS A 72 -0.64 -11.96 -0.49
CA HIS A 72 -0.06 -11.34 0.70
C HIS A 72 -0.73 -10.01 1.07
N CYS A 73 -0.59 -9.62 2.33
CA CYS A 73 -0.95 -8.29 2.82
C CYS A 73 0.26 -7.35 2.72
N SER A 74 0.07 -6.14 2.20
CA SER A 74 1.12 -5.12 2.14
C SER A 74 1.38 -4.39 3.45
N ARG A 75 0.70 -4.75 4.54
CA ARG A 75 0.88 -4.32 5.94
C ARG A 75 0.75 -2.80 6.18
N VAL A 76 1.45 -1.98 5.42
CA VAL A 76 1.52 -0.52 5.62
C VAL A 76 0.43 0.27 4.90
N CYS A 77 -0.28 -0.34 3.96
CA CYS A 77 -1.27 0.35 3.13
C CYS A 77 -2.46 0.89 3.92
N CYS A 78 -2.93 0.19 4.99
CA CYS A 78 -4.00 0.70 5.83
C CYS A 78 -3.58 1.99 6.56
N ILE A 79 -2.35 2.04 7.07
CA ILE A 79 -1.79 3.22 7.74
C ILE A 79 -1.70 4.39 6.75
N THR A 80 -1.17 4.14 5.55
CA THR A 80 -1.06 5.15 4.49
C THR A 80 -2.43 5.71 4.09
N GLY A 81 -3.41 4.83 3.86
CA GLY A 81 -4.76 5.24 3.47
C GLY A 81 -5.47 6.07 4.54
N VAL A 82 -5.36 5.67 5.81
CA VAL A 82 -5.96 6.43 6.92
C VAL A 82 -5.25 7.78 7.11
N LYS A 83 -3.90 7.83 7.03
CA LYS A 83 -3.14 9.08 7.07
C LYS A 83 -3.60 10.02 5.97
N GLN A 84 -3.61 9.59 4.72
CA GLN A 84 -4.03 10.43 3.59
C GLN A 84 -5.49 10.86 3.69
N ALA A 85 -6.37 10.02 4.21
CA ALA A 85 -7.77 10.39 4.46
C ALA A 85 -7.89 11.52 5.49
N ILE A 86 -7.06 11.53 6.53
CA ILE A 86 -6.96 12.63 7.50
C ILE A 86 -6.45 13.90 6.81
N GLU A 87 -5.36 13.83 6.06
CA GLU A 87 -4.77 14.96 5.34
C GLU A 87 -5.78 15.58 4.34
N MET A 88 -6.58 14.74 3.67
CA MET A 88 -7.68 15.22 2.82
C MET A 88 -8.75 15.95 3.63
N LYS A 89 -9.07 15.51 4.85
CA LYS A 89 -10.02 16.20 5.74
C LYS A 89 -9.44 17.50 6.29
N GLU A 90 -8.14 17.58 6.52
CA GLU A 90 -7.47 18.82 6.94
C GLU A 90 -7.50 19.88 5.85
N LEU A 91 -7.27 19.48 4.58
CA LEU A 91 -7.36 20.37 3.43
C LEU A 91 -8.79 20.74 3.06
N PHE A 92 -9.73 19.80 3.19
CA PHE A 92 -11.13 19.95 2.82
C PHE A 92 -12.05 19.57 3.98
N PRO A 93 -12.18 20.40 5.03
CA PRO A 93 -12.92 20.04 6.26
C PRO A 93 -14.39 19.68 6.02
N SER A 94 -15.01 20.26 4.99
CA SER A 94 -16.40 19.96 4.62
C SER A 94 -16.56 18.73 3.73
N ALA A 95 -15.48 18.14 3.22
CA ALA A 95 -15.57 16.95 2.38
C ALA A 95 -16.02 15.73 3.16
N GLU A 96 -16.84 14.89 2.52
CA GLU A 96 -17.16 13.55 2.99
C GLU A 96 -16.05 12.59 2.56
N VAL A 97 -15.43 11.89 3.50
CA VAL A 97 -14.35 10.94 3.22
C VAL A 97 -14.78 9.55 3.66
N TYR A 98 -14.62 8.57 2.76
CA TYR A 98 -14.99 7.17 2.96
C TYR A 98 -13.78 6.26 2.75
N ASN A 99 -13.59 5.31 3.65
CA ASN A 99 -12.64 4.22 3.49
C ASN A 99 -13.39 2.89 3.30
N PHE A 100 -13.24 2.28 2.13
CA PHE A 100 -13.78 0.94 1.83
C PHE A 100 -12.70 -0.10 2.12
N TYR A 101 -12.97 -1.03 3.01
CA TYR A 101 -11.98 -1.98 3.52
C TYR A 101 -12.57 -3.38 3.74
N MET A 102 -11.71 -4.40 3.70
CA MET A 102 -12.07 -5.75 4.13
C MET A 102 -11.80 -5.93 5.63
N ASP A 103 -10.57 -5.64 6.06
CA ASP A 103 -10.13 -5.56 7.45
C ASP A 103 -9.11 -4.44 7.57
N ILE A 104 -9.22 -3.59 8.58
CA ILE A 104 -8.21 -2.59 8.93
C ILE A 104 -7.11 -3.28 9.73
N ARG A 105 -5.88 -3.15 9.24
CA ARG A 105 -4.67 -3.73 9.85
C ARG A 105 -3.70 -2.62 10.20
N MET A 106 -3.91 -2.02 11.37
CA MET A 106 -3.13 -0.90 11.88
C MET A 106 -2.56 -1.26 13.24
N PHE A 107 -1.56 -2.15 13.27
CA PHE A 107 -0.88 -2.53 14.48
C PHE A 107 0.46 -1.82 14.62
N GLY A 108 0.83 -1.47 15.82
CA GLY A 108 2.06 -0.76 16.15
C GLY A 108 1.82 0.50 16.97
N PRO A 109 2.85 1.12 17.50
CA PRO A 109 2.73 2.31 18.35
C PRO A 109 2.07 3.48 17.61
N GLY A 110 1.00 4.03 18.20
CA GLY A 110 0.28 5.20 17.68
C GLY A 110 -0.70 4.95 16.53
N TYR A 111 -0.77 3.74 15.97
CA TYR A 111 -1.64 3.49 14.81
C TYR A 111 -3.10 3.26 15.18
N GLU A 112 -3.37 2.68 16.33
CA GLU A 112 -4.74 2.56 16.86
C GLU A 112 -5.31 3.95 17.17
N GLU A 113 -4.51 4.81 17.78
CA GLU A 113 -4.86 6.21 18.04
C GLU A 113 -5.13 6.98 16.75
N LEU A 114 -4.30 6.76 15.70
CA LEU A 114 -4.53 7.38 14.39
C LEU A 114 -5.87 6.94 13.80
N TYR A 115 -6.22 5.67 13.90
CA TYR A 115 -7.50 5.14 13.43
C TYR A 115 -8.68 5.73 14.22
N ARG A 116 -8.58 5.81 15.55
CA ARG A 116 -9.60 6.46 16.38
C ARG A 116 -9.77 7.93 16.03
N ARG A 117 -8.68 8.66 15.86
CA ARG A 117 -8.72 10.06 15.46
C ARG A 117 -9.43 10.24 14.12
N ALA A 118 -9.12 9.40 13.14
CA ALA A 118 -9.79 9.42 11.84
C ALA A 118 -11.32 9.35 11.98
N GLN A 119 -11.82 8.49 12.87
CA GLN A 119 -13.25 8.31 13.09
C GLN A 119 -13.87 9.43 13.92
N LEU A 120 -13.26 9.77 15.07
CA LEU A 120 -13.90 10.60 16.10
C LEU A 120 -13.63 12.11 15.91
N GLU A 121 -12.44 12.49 15.44
CA GLU A 121 -12.08 13.89 15.25
C GLU A 121 -12.34 14.36 13.82
N TYR A 122 -12.05 13.51 12.83
CA TYR A 122 -12.18 13.86 11.42
C TYR A 122 -13.48 13.37 10.77
N ASN A 123 -14.31 12.60 11.48
CA ASN A 123 -15.56 12.05 10.97
C ASN A 123 -15.40 11.30 9.63
N ILE A 124 -14.31 10.54 9.49
CA ILE A 124 -14.06 9.71 8.32
C ILE A 124 -14.93 8.45 8.41
N ASN A 125 -15.66 8.15 7.36
CA ASN A 125 -16.55 7.00 7.28
C ASN A 125 -15.78 5.74 6.90
N PHE A 126 -15.95 4.67 7.67
CA PHE A 126 -15.36 3.37 7.41
C PHE A 126 -16.46 2.38 7.00
N VAL A 127 -16.45 1.96 5.73
CA VAL A 127 -17.41 1.01 5.16
C VAL A 127 -16.73 -0.33 5.00
N ARG A 128 -17.18 -1.33 5.75
CA ARG A 128 -16.66 -2.68 5.62
C ARG A 128 -17.25 -3.34 4.38
N GLY A 129 -16.48 -3.30 3.31
CA GLY A 129 -16.88 -3.84 2.01
C GLY A 129 -15.85 -3.51 0.95
N ARG A 130 -15.88 -4.26 -0.14
CA ARG A 130 -15.01 -4.01 -1.27
C ARG A 130 -15.81 -3.35 -2.39
N ILE A 131 -15.26 -2.32 -3.00
CA ILE A 131 -15.81 -1.78 -4.25
C ILE A 131 -15.69 -2.88 -5.32
N SER A 132 -16.83 -3.23 -5.91
CA SER A 132 -16.89 -4.25 -6.96
C SER A 132 -16.52 -3.67 -8.33
N GLU A 133 -16.95 -2.45 -8.59
CA GLU A 133 -16.65 -1.73 -9.82
C GLU A 133 -16.75 -0.21 -9.63
N ALA A 134 -16.07 0.52 -10.50
CA ALA A 134 -16.20 1.95 -10.69
C ALA A 134 -16.62 2.26 -12.13
N SER A 135 -17.29 3.38 -12.35
CA SER A 135 -17.63 3.89 -13.66
C SER A 135 -17.61 5.42 -13.67
N GLN A 136 -17.21 6.03 -14.77
CA GLN A 136 -17.25 7.49 -14.92
C GLN A 136 -18.66 7.96 -15.23
N THR A 137 -19.07 9.03 -14.57
CA THR A 137 -20.34 9.74 -14.86
C THR A 137 -20.14 10.78 -15.95
N ILE A 138 -21.22 11.27 -16.55
CA ILE A 138 -21.17 12.28 -17.63
C ILE A 138 -20.47 13.57 -17.19
N ASP A 139 -20.59 13.93 -15.89
CA ASP A 139 -19.95 15.11 -15.30
C ASP A 139 -18.52 14.86 -14.81
N GLY A 140 -17.91 13.70 -15.18
CA GLY A 140 -16.52 13.38 -14.89
C GLY A 140 -16.27 12.85 -13.47
N ARG A 141 -17.31 12.69 -12.63
CA ARG A 141 -17.18 12.05 -11.32
C ARG A 141 -17.11 10.53 -11.45
N VAL A 142 -16.83 9.85 -10.34
CA VAL A 142 -16.71 8.39 -10.27
C VAL A 142 -17.87 7.81 -9.48
N GLN A 143 -18.64 6.92 -10.10
CA GLN A 143 -19.65 6.14 -9.43
C GLN A 143 -19.05 4.80 -9.00
N VAL A 144 -19.13 4.49 -7.72
CA VAL A 144 -18.66 3.24 -7.13
C VAL A 144 -19.83 2.38 -6.68
N LYS A 145 -19.69 1.07 -6.87
CA LYS A 145 -20.62 0.06 -6.32
C LYS A 145 -19.87 -0.79 -5.32
N ALA A 146 -20.48 -1.00 -4.16
CA ALA A 146 -19.95 -1.81 -3.07
C ALA A 146 -21.10 -2.54 -2.35
N GLU A 147 -20.75 -3.43 -1.46
CA GLU A 147 -21.65 -3.97 -0.46
C GLU A 147 -21.13 -3.57 0.92
N ASP A 148 -21.99 -2.95 1.73
CA ASP A 148 -21.69 -2.80 3.15
C ASP A 148 -22.00 -4.12 3.84
N THR A 149 -20.97 -4.88 4.18
CA THR A 149 -21.08 -6.23 4.74
C THR A 149 -21.53 -6.23 6.20
N LEU A 150 -21.44 -5.09 6.90
CA LEU A 150 -21.97 -4.99 8.27
C LEU A 150 -23.49 -4.78 8.28
N VAL A 151 -23.99 -4.05 7.29
CA VAL A 151 -25.42 -3.79 7.14
C VAL A 151 -26.10 -4.81 6.21
N GLY A 152 -25.33 -5.53 5.41
CA GLY A 152 -25.82 -6.51 4.43
C GLY A 152 -26.59 -5.86 3.29
N ARG A 153 -26.18 -4.66 2.84
CA ARG A 153 -26.87 -3.91 1.80
C ARG A 153 -25.93 -3.43 0.70
N PRO A 154 -26.39 -3.49 -0.57
CA PRO A 154 -25.66 -2.88 -1.65
C PRO A 154 -25.59 -1.35 -1.47
N LEU A 155 -24.43 -0.79 -1.78
CA LEU A 155 -24.17 0.64 -1.75
C LEU A 155 -23.77 1.10 -3.15
N LYS A 156 -24.39 2.18 -3.61
CA LYS A 156 -24.03 2.89 -4.83
C LYS A 156 -23.80 4.35 -4.48
N MET A 157 -22.63 4.87 -4.80
CA MET A 157 -22.22 6.20 -4.41
C MET A 157 -21.48 6.89 -5.56
N THR A 158 -21.69 8.18 -5.74
CA THR A 158 -20.88 9.02 -6.65
C THR A 158 -19.92 9.85 -5.82
N VAL A 159 -18.64 9.80 -6.19
CA VAL A 159 -17.55 10.52 -5.53
C VAL A 159 -16.81 11.40 -6.53
N ASP A 160 -16.20 12.47 -6.04
CA ASP A 160 -15.41 13.37 -6.86
C ASP A 160 -14.00 12.80 -7.11
N MET A 161 -13.50 12.01 -6.17
CA MET A 161 -12.22 11.31 -6.29
C MET A 161 -12.32 9.89 -5.73
N LEU A 162 -11.80 8.91 -6.47
CA LEU A 162 -11.57 7.54 -6.00
C LEU A 162 -10.06 7.33 -5.87
N VAL A 163 -9.60 6.98 -4.67
CA VAL A 163 -8.19 6.74 -4.35
C VAL A 163 -7.97 5.25 -4.13
N LEU A 164 -7.15 4.64 -4.95
CA LEU A 164 -6.78 3.23 -4.87
C LEU A 164 -5.54 3.08 -3.97
N ILE A 165 -5.70 2.41 -2.84
CA ILE A 165 -4.61 2.12 -1.92
C ILE A 165 -3.88 0.88 -2.42
N VAL A 166 -2.84 1.13 -3.22
CA VAL A 166 -2.09 0.08 -3.92
C VAL A 166 -1.15 -0.68 -3.00
N GLY A 167 -1.01 -1.97 -3.25
CA GLY A 167 -0.14 -2.86 -2.51
C GLY A 167 1.33 -2.79 -2.92
N MET A 168 2.18 -3.38 -2.09
CA MET A 168 3.60 -3.62 -2.37
C MET A 168 3.78 -5.00 -3.00
N LYS A 169 4.64 -5.11 -4.00
CA LYS A 169 5.11 -6.37 -4.59
C LYS A 169 6.63 -6.42 -4.59
N GLY A 170 7.20 -7.59 -4.74
CA GLY A 170 8.64 -7.76 -4.87
C GLY A 170 9.19 -6.99 -6.08
N GLY A 171 10.42 -6.47 -5.97
CA GLY A 171 11.05 -5.68 -7.03
C GLY A 171 11.29 -6.49 -8.30
N ALA A 172 11.10 -5.89 -9.48
CA ALA A 172 11.28 -6.54 -10.79
C ALA A 172 12.68 -7.15 -11.00
N ARG A 173 13.70 -6.60 -10.34
CA ARG A 173 15.07 -7.08 -10.42
C ARG A 173 15.36 -8.29 -9.53
N ASN A 174 14.46 -8.66 -8.61
CA ASN A 174 14.69 -9.77 -7.67
C ASN A 174 14.97 -11.09 -8.40
N GLY A 175 14.28 -11.36 -9.50
CA GLY A 175 14.56 -12.53 -10.34
C GLY A 175 15.96 -12.55 -10.96
N ALA A 176 16.51 -11.39 -11.30
CA ALA A 176 17.89 -11.29 -11.80
C ALA A 176 18.91 -11.54 -10.69
N TYR A 177 18.71 -10.95 -9.50
CA TYR A 177 19.55 -11.20 -8.32
C TYR A 177 19.52 -12.68 -7.92
N ALA A 178 18.33 -13.29 -7.94
CA ALA A 178 18.18 -14.70 -7.60
C ALA A 178 19.01 -15.60 -8.53
N ARG A 179 18.94 -15.36 -9.84
CA ARG A 179 19.71 -16.15 -10.81
C ARG A 179 21.23 -15.97 -10.67
N SER A 180 21.70 -14.71 -10.52
CA SER A 180 23.13 -14.42 -10.41
C SER A 180 23.74 -14.85 -9.07
N GLY A 181 22.93 -14.88 -8.01
CA GLY A 181 23.37 -15.20 -6.66
C GLY A 181 22.99 -16.61 -6.17
N GLU A 182 22.32 -17.43 -7.01
CA GLU A 182 21.76 -18.73 -6.59
C GLU A 182 20.79 -18.59 -5.38
N LEU A 183 20.01 -17.52 -5.41
CA LEU A 183 19.05 -17.18 -4.36
C LEU A 183 17.63 -17.57 -4.78
N ARG A 184 16.69 -17.47 -3.85
CA ARG A 184 15.29 -17.77 -4.09
C ARG A 184 14.40 -16.54 -4.06
N VAL A 185 13.38 -16.55 -4.92
CA VAL A 185 12.29 -15.57 -4.93
C VAL A 185 10.99 -16.29 -4.55
N ALA A 186 10.23 -15.70 -3.66
CA ALA A 186 8.92 -16.22 -3.28
C ALA A 186 7.87 -15.91 -4.37
N GLU A 187 6.72 -16.58 -4.33
CA GLU A 187 5.63 -16.39 -5.30
C GLU A 187 5.15 -14.93 -5.42
N ASN A 188 5.22 -14.18 -4.33
CA ASN A 188 4.86 -12.76 -4.28
C ASN A 188 5.95 -11.81 -4.84
N GLY A 189 7.03 -12.37 -5.41
CA GLY A 189 8.13 -11.62 -6.02
C GLY A 189 9.18 -11.07 -5.05
N PHE A 190 9.00 -11.19 -3.72
CA PHE A 190 10.02 -10.81 -2.75
C PHE A 190 11.14 -11.85 -2.68
N MET A 191 12.35 -11.41 -2.29
CA MET A 191 13.44 -12.36 -2.03
C MET A 191 13.06 -13.27 -0.86
N GLN A 192 13.26 -14.57 -1.03
CA GLN A 192 12.97 -15.55 0.00
C GLN A 192 14.14 -15.61 0.99
N PRO A 193 13.97 -15.26 2.26
CA PRO A 193 15.01 -15.39 3.27
C PRO A 193 15.29 -16.87 3.59
N LEU A 194 16.39 -17.12 4.29
CA LEU A 194 16.76 -18.44 4.76
C LEU A 194 15.68 -19.03 5.70
N ASP A 195 15.22 -18.19 6.63
CA ASP A 195 14.09 -18.48 7.53
C ASP A 195 13.28 -17.19 7.71
N PRO A 196 11.97 -17.17 7.37
CA PRO A 196 11.15 -15.96 7.46
C PRO A 196 10.86 -15.52 8.91
N PHE A 197 11.09 -16.37 9.91
CA PHE A 197 10.79 -16.08 11.31
C PHE A 197 12.03 -15.65 12.11
N SER A 198 13.16 -16.32 11.91
CA SER A 198 14.38 -16.09 12.70
C SER A 198 15.59 -15.68 11.86
N GLY A 199 15.53 -15.81 10.54
CA GLY A 199 16.63 -15.58 9.62
C GLY A 199 16.24 -14.70 8.41
N ASN A 200 15.34 -13.72 8.61
CA ASN A 200 14.83 -12.87 7.54
C ASN A 200 15.88 -11.97 6.86
N MET A 201 17.02 -11.74 7.51
CA MET A 201 18.17 -11.01 6.98
C MET A 201 19.19 -11.92 6.26
N LEU A 202 19.03 -13.25 6.38
CA LEU A 202 19.96 -14.22 5.83
C LEU A 202 19.43 -14.77 4.51
N SER A 203 20.34 -14.97 3.56
CA SER A 203 20.03 -15.64 2.31
C SER A 203 20.45 -17.12 2.37
N GLN A 204 20.24 -17.83 1.26
CA GLN A 204 20.74 -19.21 1.09
C GLN A 204 22.27 -19.26 0.96
N ARG A 205 22.91 -18.10 0.83
CA ARG A 205 24.38 -17.97 0.76
C ARG A 205 24.91 -17.23 1.98
N ALA A 206 26.00 -17.70 2.54
CA ALA A 206 26.59 -17.13 3.76
C ALA A 206 27.15 -15.70 3.56
N ASP A 207 27.54 -15.34 2.33
CA ASP A 207 28.14 -14.05 1.94
C ASP A 207 27.11 -13.02 1.45
N ILE A 208 25.79 -13.38 1.40
CA ILE A 208 24.74 -12.50 0.91
C ILE A 208 23.67 -12.31 1.99
N PHE A 209 23.33 -11.07 2.26
CA PHE A 209 22.38 -10.63 3.28
C PHE A 209 21.25 -9.80 2.68
N TYR A 210 20.13 -9.71 3.38
CA TYR A 210 18.97 -8.89 3.01
C TYR A 210 18.70 -7.80 4.03
N ALA A 211 18.26 -6.62 3.57
CA ALA A 211 17.80 -5.55 4.44
C ALA A 211 16.60 -4.82 3.83
N GLY A 212 15.70 -4.39 4.71
CA GLY A 212 14.52 -3.60 4.34
C GLY A 212 13.45 -4.40 3.60
N THR A 213 12.70 -3.74 2.74
CA THR A 213 11.51 -4.29 2.09
C THR A 213 11.77 -5.30 0.98
N VAL A 214 13.00 -5.68 0.76
CA VAL A 214 13.36 -6.67 -0.28
C VAL A 214 12.80 -8.06 -0.02
N THR A 215 12.59 -8.45 1.25
CA THR A 215 12.06 -9.76 1.65
C THR A 215 10.56 -9.76 1.96
N ALA A 216 10.00 -8.62 2.34
CA ALA A 216 8.57 -8.47 2.65
C ALA A 216 8.19 -7.00 2.80
N PRO A 217 6.89 -6.65 2.77
CA PRO A 217 6.43 -5.33 3.15
C PRO A 217 6.80 -4.99 4.60
N LYS A 218 7.41 -3.81 4.80
CA LYS A 218 7.87 -3.28 6.10
C LYS A 218 7.65 -1.78 6.17
N ASN A 219 7.48 -1.25 7.37
CA ASN A 219 7.50 0.19 7.58
C ASN A 219 8.94 0.73 7.67
N ILE A 220 9.09 2.04 7.77
CA ILE A 220 10.40 2.72 7.83
C ILE A 220 11.19 2.29 9.06
N GLY A 221 10.57 2.25 10.25
CA GLY A 221 11.22 1.85 11.49
C GLY A 221 11.73 0.41 11.46
N GLU A 222 10.93 -0.52 10.94
CA GLU A 222 11.33 -1.91 10.75
C GLU A 222 12.53 -2.02 9.79
N SER A 223 12.50 -1.25 8.68
CA SER A 223 13.59 -1.26 7.70
C SER A 223 14.89 -0.70 8.25
N LEU A 224 14.83 0.37 9.08
CA LEU A 224 15.99 0.95 9.76
C LEU A 224 16.60 -0.02 10.79
N ASN A 225 15.77 -0.64 11.61
CA ASN A 225 16.21 -1.63 12.59
C ASN A 225 16.87 -2.85 11.92
N GLU A 226 16.30 -3.31 10.83
CA GLU A 226 16.86 -4.42 10.06
C GLU A 226 18.19 -4.04 9.40
N GLY A 227 18.31 -2.81 8.90
CA GLY A 227 19.57 -2.30 8.36
C GLY A 227 20.70 -2.28 9.41
N ALA A 228 20.40 -1.83 10.65
CA ALA A 228 21.36 -1.87 11.74
C ALA A 228 21.74 -3.32 12.11
N ALA A 229 20.76 -4.20 12.21
CA ALA A 229 21.03 -5.62 12.53
C ALA A 229 21.84 -6.33 11.43
N VAL A 230 21.62 -6.00 10.16
CA VAL A 230 22.41 -6.54 9.04
C VAL A 230 23.86 -6.06 9.11
N ALA A 231 24.11 -4.80 9.49
CA ALA A 231 25.47 -4.29 9.65
C ALA A 231 26.27 -5.10 10.68
N GLU A 232 25.66 -5.44 11.82
CA GLU A 232 26.27 -6.32 12.83
C GLU A 232 26.55 -7.74 12.29
N ARG A 233 25.62 -8.29 11.51
CA ARG A 233 25.79 -9.61 10.87
C ARG A 233 26.94 -9.62 9.89
N VAL A 234 27.06 -8.58 9.08
CA VAL A 234 28.15 -8.43 8.10
C VAL A 234 29.48 -8.24 8.81
N ALA A 235 29.55 -7.40 9.85
CA ALA A 235 30.76 -7.23 10.65
C ALA A 235 31.25 -8.56 11.25
N GLY A 236 30.34 -9.31 11.85
CA GLY A 236 30.65 -10.64 12.38
C GLY A 236 31.11 -11.65 11.32
N TYR A 237 30.51 -11.61 10.12
CA TYR A 237 30.92 -12.43 8.98
C TYR A 237 32.33 -12.09 8.50
N LEU A 238 32.67 -10.80 8.42
CA LEU A 238 33.97 -10.30 8.02
C LEU A 238 35.02 -10.34 9.13
N LYS A 239 34.65 -10.74 10.34
CA LYS A 239 35.51 -10.75 11.54
C LYS A 239 36.15 -9.38 11.86
N LEU A 240 35.35 -8.31 11.70
CA LEU A 240 35.70 -6.91 12.05
C LEU A 240 35.41 -6.59 13.49
#